data_f7e33c939dd41460e0ab9d1ff65adc30
#
_entry.id   f7e33c939dd41460e0ab9d1ff65adc30
#
_cell.length_a   1.000
_cell.length_b   1.000
_cell.length_c   1.000
_cell.angle_alpha   90.00
_cell.angle_beta   90.00
_cell.angle_gamma   90.00
#
_symmetry.space_group_name_H-M   'P 1'
#
loop_
_entity.id
_entity.type
_entity.pdbx_description
1 polymer ?
#
loop_
_entity_poly.entity_id
_entity_poly.type
_entity_poly.pdbx_seq_one_letter_code
_entity_poly.pdbx_strand_id
1 'polypeptide(L)'
;MSAVYEGALQDLVEEFGKLPGIGPKSAQRLAFHILQTDAQDVNALAQALTNVKKRVRFCEICGNVSEEAECTVCQDPRRDRSMVCVVEEPKDVVAIERTREYRGLYHVLGGAIDPMAGVGPDNLRIKELMTRLQDGEVTETVIATDPNLEGEATATYLVRLLGSLGVTVTRLASGLPVGGDLEYADEVTLGRAFSGRREID
;
A
#
# COMPACT_ATOMS: atom_id res chain seq x y z
N MET A 1 -18.48 -7.38 30.28
CA MET A 1 -17.73 -6.67 31.35
C MET A 1 -18.49 -5.41 31.63
N SER A 2 -18.84 -5.15 32.91
CA SER A 2 -19.54 -3.91 33.29
C SER A 2 -18.65 -2.72 32.93
N ALA A 3 -19.22 -1.70 32.25
CA ALA A 3 -18.54 -0.45 31.97
C ALA A 3 -18.01 0.15 33.28
N VAL A 4 -16.71 0.42 33.32
CA VAL A 4 -16.08 1.01 34.53
C VAL A 4 -16.26 2.53 34.53
N TYR A 5 -16.50 3.10 33.33
CA TYR A 5 -16.74 4.54 33.14
C TYR A 5 -18.14 4.76 32.57
N GLU A 6 -18.68 5.95 32.79
CA GLU A 6 -20.00 6.33 32.30
C GLU A 6 -19.93 7.56 31.38
N GLY A 7 -20.91 7.67 30.48
CA GLY A 7 -21.06 8.82 29.59
C GLY A 7 -19.91 8.96 28.56
N ALA A 8 -19.57 10.19 28.24
CA ALA A 8 -18.67 10.55 27.14
C ALA A 8 -17.28 9.91 27.22
N LEU A 9 -16.78 9.61 28.43
CA LEU A 9 -15.48 8.93 28.56
C LEU A 9 -15.56 7.46 28.12
N GLN A 10 -16.64 6.78 28.46
CA GLN A 10 -16.89 5.40 28.03
C GLN A 10 -17.06 5.33 26.51
N ASP A 11 -17.85 6.24 25.93
CA ASP A 11 -18.04 6.32 24.47
C ASP A 11 -16.70 6.49 23.75
N LEU A 12 -15.82 7.36 24.26
CA LEU A 12 -14.50 7.58 23.68
C LEU A 12 -13.59 6.34 23.78
N VAL A 13 -13.62 5.62 24.89
CA VAL A 13 -12.89 4.34 25.05
C VAL A 13 -13.40 3.31 24.06
N GLU A 14 -14.70 3.21 23.86
CA GLU A 14 -15.30 2.28 22.90
C GLU A 14 -14.93 2.61 21.47
N GLU A 15 -14.96 3.89 21.07
CA GLU A 15 -14.55 4.32 19.72
C GLU A 15 -13.07 4.05 19.45
N PHE A 16 -12.18 4.31 20.41
CA PHE A 16 -10.77 3.93 20.26
C PHE A 16 -10.58 2.42 20.20
N GLY A 17 -11.37 1.64 20.92
CA GLY A 17 -11.33 0.18 20.92
C GLY A 17 -11.75 -0.46 19.59
N LYS A 18 -12.43 0.27 18.70
CA LYS A 18 -12.79 -0.16 17.35
C LYS A 18 -11.63 -0.03 16.35
N LEU A 19 -10.59 0.73 16.72
CA LEU A 19 -9.45 0.93 15.83
C LEU A 19 -8.56 -0.34 15.77
N PRO A 20 -8.10 -0.74 14.59
CA PRO A 20 -7.27 -1.93 14.45
C PRO A 20 -5.98 -1.79 15.26
N GLY A 21 -5.61 -2.85 15.99
CA GLY A 21 -4.44 -2.86 16.86
C GLY A 21 -4.61 -2.15 18.21
N ILE A 22 -5.74 -1.52 18.49
CA ILE A 22 -6.03 -0.87 19.77
C ILE A 22 -6.81 -1.83 20.68
N GLY A 23 -6.11 -2.40 21.66
CA GLY A 23 -6.75 -3.22 22.70
C GLY A 23 -7.36 -2.36 23.82
N PRO A 24 -8.16 -2.98 24.74
CA PRO A 24 -8.89 -2.28 25.80
C PRO A 24 -8.01 -1.37 26.66
N LYS A 25 -6.81 -1.82 27.05
CA LYS A 25 -5.87 -1.02 27.85
C LYS A 25 -5.35 0.21 27.10
N SER A 26 -5.08 0.06 25.80
CA SER A 26 -4.62 1.17 24.96
C SER A 26 -5.74 2.16 24.71
N ALA A 27 -6.97 1.71 24.46
CA ALA A 27 -8.16 2.55 24.32
C ALA A 27 -8.39 3.43 25.55
N GLN A 28 -8.35 2.85 26.75
CA GLN A 28 -8.44 3.59 28.01
C GLN A 28 -7.34 4.64 28.13
N ARG A 29 -6.08 4.26 27.89
CA ARG A 29 -4.96 5.19 27.99
C ARG A 29 -5.09 6.37 27.02
N LEU A 30 -5.54 6.12 25.80
CA LEU A 30 -5.79 7.17 24.80
C LEU A 30 -6.93 8.11 25.26
N ALA A 31 -8.05 7.56 25.76
CA ALA A 31 -9.17 8.35 26.24
C ALA A 31 -8.78 9.26 27.41
N PHE A 32 -7.99 8.76 28.36
CA PHE A 32 -7.47 9.58 29.48
C PHE A 32 -6.45 10.62 29.02
N HIS A 33 -5.66 10.32 28.01
CA HIS A 33 -4.79 11.33 27.40
C HIS A 33 -5.59 12.47 26.79
N ILE A 34 -6.63 12.17 26.02
CA ILE A 34 -7.53 13.18 25.44
C ILE A 34 -8.22 14.01 26.54
N LEU A 35 -8.66 13.40 27.64
CA LEU A 35 -9.27 14.11 28.77
C LEU A 35 -8.33 15.16 29.38
N GLN A 36 -7.02 14.93 29.36
CA GLN A 36 -5.99 15.81 29.91
C GLN A 36 -5.40 16.79 28.87
N THR A 37 -5.73 16.60 27.59
CA THR A 37 -5.22 17.42 26.49
C THR A 37 -6.06 18.71 26.36
N ASP A 38 -5.42 19.80 25.97
CA ASP A 38 -6.09 21.07 25.73
C ASP A 38 -7.18 20.96 24.66
N ALA A 39 -8.29 21.65 24.86
CA ALA A 39 -9.43 21.61 23.96
C ALA A 39 -9.09 22.02 22.52
N GLN A 40 -8.11 22.89 22.33
CA GLN A 40 -7.65 23.28 21.00
C GLN A 40 -7.04 22.10 20.22
N ASP A 41 -6.19 21.31 20.87
CA ASP A 41 -5.53 20.14 20.26
C ASP A 41 -6.55 19.02 20.01
N VAL A 42 -7.49 18.82 20.93
CA VAL A 42 -8.58 17.86 20.75
C VAL A 42 -9.45 18.23 19.54
N ASN A 43 -9.79 19.51 19.38
CA ASN A 43 -10.55 20.00 18.22
C ASN A 43 -9.74 19.83 16.92
N ALA A 44 -8.44 20.09 16.93
CA ALA A 44 -7.57 19.89 15.77
C ALA A 44 -7.56 18.43 15.33
N LEU A 45 -7.44 17.47 16.25
CA LEU A 45 -7.53 16.04 15.98
C LEU A 45 -8.88 15.66 15.38
N ALA A 46 -9.97 16.10 16.00
CA ALA A 46 -11.33 15.83 15.53
C ALA A 46 -11.58 16.37 14.11
N GLN A 47 -11.06 17.57 13.82
CA GLN A 47 -11.11 18.15 12.47
C GLN A 47 -10.27 17.36 11.46
N ALA A 48 -9.05 16.92 11.83
CA ALA A 48 -8.21 16.12 10.97
C ALA A 48 -8.90 14.81 10.56
N LEU A 49 -9.50 14.09 11.52
CA LEU A 49 -10.28 12.88 11.26
C LEU A 49 -11.45 13.12 10.29
N THR A 50 -12.17 14.21 10.52
CA THR A 50 -13.31 14.59 9.66
C THR A 50 -12.85 14.99 8.25
N ASN A 51 -11.74 15.75 8.16
CA ASN A 51 -11.20 16.23 6.89
C ASN A 51 -10.69 15.10 6.00
N VAL A 52 -10.03 14.08 6.56
CA VAL A 52 -9.62 12.89 5.81
C VAL A 52 -10.82 12.27 5.10
N LYS A 53 -11.94 12.06 5.80
CA LYS A 53 -13.15 11.47 5.21
C LYS A 53 -13.83 12.35 4.17
N LYS A 54 -13.70 13.67 4.26
CA LYS A 54 -14.36 14.63 3.35
C LYS A 54 -13.51 14.96 2.13
N ARG A 55 -12.19 15.01 2.25
CA ARG A 55 -11.29 15.55 1.24
C ARG A 55 -10.47 14.49 0.53
N VAL A 56 -10.08 13.40 1.24
CA VAL A 56 -9.25 12.36 0.67
C VAL A 56 -10.10 11.39 -0.13
N ARG A 57 -9.68 11.14 -1.35
CA ARG A 57 -10.27 10.22 -2.34
C ARG A 57 -9.16 9.37 -2.97
N PHE A 58 -9.54 8.40 -3.77
CA PHE A 58 -8.59 7.67 -4.59
C PHE A 58 -8.43 8.35 -5.95
N CYS A 59 -7.19 8.46 -6.42
CA CYS A 59 -6.88 8.96 -7.75
C CYS A 59 -7.61 8.14 -8.82
N GLU A 60 -8.30 8.82 -9.73
CA GLU A 60 -9.10 8.18 -10.78
C GLU A 60 -8.23 7.37 -11.74
N ILE A 61 -6.97 7.80 -11.96
CA ILE A 61 -6.02 7.11 -12.85
C ILE A 61 -5.37 5.91 -12.16
N CYS A 62 -4.73 6.12 -11.00
CA CYS A 62 -3.82 5.11 -10.44
C CYS A 62 -4.30 4.48 -9.13
N GLY A 63 -5.38 4.95 -8.51
CA GLY A 63 -5.87 4.42 -7.24
C GLY A 63 -5.08 4.86 -6.00
N ASN A 64 -4.05 5.68 -6.12
CA ASN A 64 -3.35 6.26 -4.98
C ASN A 64 -4.24 7.27 -4.24
N VAL A 65 -3.92 7.58 -2.98
CA VAL A 65 -4.63 8.61 -2.22
C VAL A 65 -4.35 10.01 -2.78
N SER A 66 -5.40 10.84 -2.84
CA SER A 66 -5.34 12.20 -3.36
C SER A 66 -6.46 13.06 -2.75
N GLU A 67 -6.31 14.37 -2.71
CA GLU A 67 -7.41 15.31 -2.47
C GLU A 67 -8.07 15.74 -3.79
N GLU A 68 -7.35 15.63 -4.90
CA GLU A 68 -7.83 15.96 -6.25
C GLU A 68 -8.22 14.69 -7.03
N ALA A 69 -8.84 14.86 -8.20
CA ALA A 69 -9.22 13.74 -9.08
C ALA A 69 -8.00 12.91 -9.49
N GLU A 70 -6.88 13.58 -9.76
CA GLU A 70 -5.60 12.98 -10.08
C GLU A 70 -4.57 13.31 -9.00
N CYS A 71 -3.78 12.31 -8.59
CA CYS A 71 -2.74 12.53 -7.59
C CYS A 71 -1.52 13.25 -8.17
N THR A 72 -0.69 13.80 -7.28
CA THR A 72 0.52 14.58 -7.65
C THR A 72 1.50 13.79 -8.52
N VAL A 73 1.56 12.45 -8.38
CA VAL A 73 2.41 11.60 -9.22
C VAL A 73 1.86 11.52 -10.65
N CYS A 74 0.55 11.34 -10.82
CA CYS A 74 -0.07 11.26 -12.16
C CYS A 74 0.00 12.61 -12.90
N GLN A 75 -0.04 13.73 -12.16
CA GLN A 75 0.04 15.09 -12.71
C GLN A 75 1.47 15.53 -13.03
N ASP A 76 2.52 14.88 -12.48
CA ASP A 76 3.91 15.33 -12.67
C ASP A 76 4.40 15.01 -14.10
N PRO A 77 4.63 16.04 -14.95
CA PRO A 77 5.06 15.84 -16.32
C PRO A 77 6.49 15.31 -16.47
N ARG A 78 7.26 15.26 -15.38
CA ARG A 78 8.63 14.74 -15.36
C ARG A 78 8.68 13.22 -15.21
N ARG A 79 7.53 12.59 -14.95
CA ARG A 79 7.43 11.14 -14.81
C ARG A 79 7.50 10.44 -16.17
N ASP A 80 8.17 9.29 -16.17
CA ASP A 80 8.21 8.41 -17.33
C ASP A 80 6.86 7.69 -17.45
N ARG A 81 6.09 8.04 -18.49
CA ARG A 81 4.78 7.46 -18.76
C ARG A 81 4.84 6.07 -19.38
N SER A 82 6.00 5.68 -19.89
CA SER A 82 6.22 4.35 -20.48
C SER A 82 6.35 3.25 -19.43
N MET A 83 6.49 3.60 -18.14
CA MET A 83 6.67 2.68 -17.03
C MET A 83 5.55 2.79 -16.00
N VAL A 84 4.95 1.66 -15.60
CA VAL A 84 3.94 1.58 -14.53
C VAL A 84 4.37 0.56 -13.47
N CYS A 85 4.51 1.00 -12.22
CA CYS A 85 4.74 0.14 -11.07
C CYS A 85 3.41 -0.22 -10.42
N VAL A 86 3.09 -1.50 -10.37
CA VAL A 86 1.87 -2.04 -9.79
C VAL A 86 2.14 -2.43 -8.34
N VAL A 87 1.41 -1.84 -7.42
CA VAL A 87 1.52 -2.04 -5.96
C VAL A 87 0.18 -2.43 -5.36
N GLU A 88 0.18 -2.98 -4.15
CA GLU A 88 -1.04 -3.40 -3.48
C GLU A 88 -1.79 -2.22 -2.86
N GLU A 89 -1.09 -1.36 -2.13
CA GLU A 89 -1.69 -0.27 -1.35
C GLU A 89 -0.98 1.09 -1.55
N PRO A 90 -1.64 2.20 -1.24
CA PRO A 90 -1.02 3.54 -1.32
C PRO A 90 0.25 3.71 -0.46
N LYS A 91 0.38 2.98 0.64
CA LYS A 91 1.58 3.00 1.49
C LYS A 91 2.83 2.52 0.75
N ASP A 92 2.67 1.60 -0.21
CA ASP A 92 3.77 1.02 -0.99
C ASP A 92 4.33 2.06 -1.96
N VAL A 93 3.46 2.90 -2.55
CA VAL A 93 3.89 4.07 -3.33
C VAL A 93 4.81 4.96 -2.51
N VAL A 94 4.44 5.24 -1.25
CA VAL A 94 5.26 6.07 -0.35
C VAL A 94 6.61 5.40 -0.06
N ALA A 95 6.64 4.09 0.13
CA ALA A 95 7.88 3.34 0.38
C ALA A 95 8.83 3.42 -0.83
N ILE A 96 8.32 3.22 -2.04
CA ILE A 96 9.12 3.29 -3.27
C ILE A 96 9.59 4.73 -3.54
N GLU A 97 8.73 5.73 -3.39
CA GLU A 97 9.08 7.15 -3.60
C GLU A 97 10.21 7.63 -2.66
N ARG A 98 10.30 7.10 -1.46
CA ARG A 98 11.38 7.43 -0.53
C ARG A 98 12.76 7.02 -1.04
N THR A 99 12.85 6.01 -1.91
CA THR A 99 14.12 5.58 -2.51
C THR A 99 14.66 6.60 -3.50
N ARG A 100 13.78 7.36 -4.16
CA ARG A 100 14.06 8.30 -5.26
C ARG A 100 14.64 7.64 -6.52
N GLU A 101 14.61 6.33 -6.62
CA GLU A 101 15.14 5.57 -7.76
C GLU A 101 14.11 5.39 -8.87
N TYR A 102 12.82 5.32 -8.51
CA TYR A 102 11.75 5.11 -9.48
C TYR A 102 11.22 6.43 -10.03
N ARG A 103 11.05 6.51 -11.35
CA ARG A 103 10.59 7.72 -12.06
C ARG A 103 9.34 7.52 -12.89
N GLY A 104 8.81 6.30 -12.93
CA GLY A 104 7.58 5.97 -13.64
C GLY A 104 6.32 6.35 -12.89
N LEU A 105 5.19 5.88 -13.40
CA LEU A 105 3.86 6.02 -12.81
C LEU A 105 3.51 4.80 -11.95
N TYR A 106 2.46 4.91 -11.15
CA TYR A 106 1.99 3.81 -10.30
C TYR A 106 0.59 3.35 -10.71
N HIS A 107 0.27 2.13 -10.30
CA HIS A 107 -1.09 1.61 -10.27
C HIS A 107 -1.30 0.84 -8.95
N VAL A 108 -2.25 1.31 -8.15
CA VAL A 108 -2.60 0.74 -6.84
C VAL A 108 -3.78 -0.20 -7.03
N LEU A 109 -3.60 -1.47 -6.70
CA LEU A 109 -4.62 -2.51 -6.84
C LEU A 109 -5.76 -2.40 -5.83
N GLY A 110 -5.46 -1.86 -4.64
CA GLY A 110 -6.38 -1.78 -3.50
C GLY A 110 -6.33 -3.02 -2.60
N GLY A 111 -5.31 -3.87 -2.75
CA GLY A 111 -5.05 -5.07 -1.98
C GLY A 111 -4.36 -6.16 -2.79
N ALA A 112 -4.40 -7.39 -2.29
CA ALA A 112 -3.90 -8.60 -2.94
C ALA A 112 -5.00 -9.65 -3.10
N ILE A 113 -4.82 -10.62 -3.99
CA ILE A 113 -5.70 -11.78 -4.11
C ILE A 113 -5.53 -12.65 -2.86
N ASP A 114 -6.58 -12.75 -2.07
CA ASP A 114 -6.66 -13.56 -0.85
C ASP A 114 -7.96 -14.36 -0.84
N PRO A 115 -7.95 -15.61 -1.31
CA PRO A 115 -9.13 -16.46 -1.30
C PRO A 115 -9.66 -16.76 0.10
N MET A 116 -8.79 -16.74 1.12
CA MET A 116 -9.20 -17.01 2.51
C MET A 116 -10.00 -15.84 3.09
N ALA A 117 -9.65 -14.61 2.72
CA ALA A 117 -10.41 -13.40 3.04
C ALA A 117 -11.55 -13.12 2.04
N GLY A 118 -11.73 -13.98 1.02
CA GLY A 118 -12.74 -13.79 -0.02
C GLY A 118 -12.41 -12.70 -1.04
N VAL A 119 -11.15 -12.29 -1.15
CA VAL A 119 -10.69 -11.26 -2.10
C VAL A 119 -10.24 -11.93 -3.40
N GLY A 120 -11.03 -11.77 -4.45
CA GLY A 120 -10.70 -12.23 -5.79
C GLY A 120 -10.20 -11.08 -6.69
N PRO A 121 -9.80 -11.41 -7.93
CA PRO A 121 -9.32 -10.41 -8.91
C PRO A 121 -10.34 -9.30 -9.19
N ASP A 122 -11.64 -9.60 -9.12
CA ASP A 122 -12.72 -8.62 -9.35
C ASP A 122 -12.90 -7.61 -8.22
N ASN A 123 -12.31 -7.86 -7.05
CA ASN A 123 -12.28 -6.92 -5.93
C ASN A 123 -11.12 -5.91 -6.03
N LEU A 124 -10.19 -6.16 -6.96
CA LEU A 124 -9.00 -5.35 -7.17
C LEU A 124 -9.14 -4.51 -8.44
N ARG A 125 -8.38 -3.43 -8.54
CA ARG A 125 -8.36 -2.52 -9.69
C ARG A 125 -7.58 -3.08 -10.89
N ILE A 126 -7.72 -4.36 -11.16
CA ILE A 126 -7.04 -5.05 -12.27
C ILE A 126 -7.66 -4.67 -13.61
N LYS A 127 -8.97 -4.45 -13.67
CA LYS A 127 -9.65 -4.03 -14.92
C LYS A 127 -9.18 -2.65 -15.36
N GLU A 128 -9.01 -1.72 -14.44
CA GLU A 128 -8.48 -0.37 -14.71
C GLU A 128 -7.03 -0.42 -15.17
N LEU A 129 -6.21 -1.31 -14.58
CA LEU A 129 -4.85 -1.55 -15.05
C LEU A 129 -4.85 -2.02 -16.51
N MET A 130 -5.65 -3.03 -16.83
CA MET A 130 -5.76 -3.56 -18.20
C MET A 130 -6.19 -2.48 -19.21
N THR A 131 -7.18 -1.67 -18.86
CA THR A 131 -7.64 -0.56 -19.71
C THR A 131 -6.49 0.43 -19.96
N ARG A 132 -5.77 0.80 -18.91
CA ARG A 132 -4.64 1.73 -18.99
C ARG A 132 -3.50 1.23 -19.89
N LEU A 133 -3.22 -0.06 -19.87
CA LEU A 133 -2.14 -0.65 -20.65
C LEU A 133 -2.49 -0.84 -22.13
N GLN A 134 -3.78 -0.76 -22.50
CA GLN A 134 -4.22 -0.87 -23.91
C GLN A 134 -3.91 0.37 -24.73
N ASP A 135 -3.64 1.52 -24.12
CA ASP A 135 -3.36 2.78 -24.82
C ASP A 135 -2.01 2.79 -25.55
N GLY A 136 -1.15 1.78 -25.28
CA GLY A 136 0.13 1.58 -25.99
C GLY A 136 1.25 2.54 -25.55
N GLU A 137 1.02 3.44 -24.59
CA GLU A 137 2.07 4.30 -24.04
C GLU A 137 3.00 3.53 -23.09
N VAL A 138 2.47 2.53 -22.39
CA VAL A 138 3.21 1.75 -21.39
C VAL A 138 3.94 0.60 -22.06
N THR A 139 5.26 0.60 -21.96
CA THR A 139 6.14 -0.45 -22.49
C THR A 139 6.64 -1.40 -21.42
N GLU A 140 6.65 -0.96 -20.13
CA GLU A 140 7.07 -1.78 -19.00
C GLU A 140 6.10 -1.68 -17.83
N THR A 141 5.74 -2.83 -17.27
CA THR A 141 4.97 -2.95 -16.05
C THR A 141 5.83 -3.65 -14.99
N VAL A 142 6.18 -2.92 -13.93
CA VAL A 142 6.93 -3.43 -12.78
C VAL A 142 5.94 -3.96 -11.75
N ILE A 143 5.96 -5.26 -11.45
CA ILE A 143 5.14 -5.85 -10.39
C ILE A 143 5.88 -5.71 -9.06
N ALA A 144 5.31 -4.94 -8.15
CA ALA A 144 5.85 -4.64 -6.83
C ALA A 144 4.83 -4.97 -5.73
N THR A 145 4.21 -6.17 -5.83
CA THR A 145 3.38 -6.74 -4.76
C THR A 145 4.27 -7.24 -3.62
N ASP A 146 3.69 -7.37 -2.43
CA ASP A 146 4.41 -7.84 -1.26
C ASP A 146 5.00 -9.25 -1.48
N PRO A 147 6.18 -9.57 -0.91
CA PRO A 147 6.82 -10.88 -1.06
C PRO A 147 6.24 -11.94 -0.11
N ASN A 148 4.92 -11.89 0.14
CA ASN A 148 4.14 -12.87 0.91
C ASN A 148 3.32 -13.78 -0.03
N LEU A 149 2.52 -14.68 0.53
CA LEU A 149 1.76 -15.66 -0.24
C LEU A 149 0.71 -14.99 -1.16
N GLU A 150 0.01 -14.00 -0.66
CA GLU A 150 -1.05 -13.27 -1.35
C GLU A 150 -0.46 -12.40 -2.49
N GLY A 151 0.65 -11.71 -2.21
CA GLY A 151 1.36 -10.92 -3.20
C GLY A 151 1.99 -11.75 -4.32
N GLU A 152 2.53 -12.96 -3.99
CA GLU A 152 3.04 -13.90 -4.99
C GLU A 152 1.90 -14.47 -5.87
N ALA A 153 0.75 -14.78 -5.28
CA ALA A 153 -0.43 -15.22 -6.02
C ALA A 153 -0.92 -14.11 -6.97
N THR A 154 -0.97 -12.88 -6.47
CA THR A 154 -1.34 -11.68 -7.23
C THR A 154 -0.37 -11.42 -8.38
N ALA A 155 0.95 -11.46 -8.12
CA ALA A 155 1.97 -11.32 -9.14
C ALA A 155 1.83 -12.39 -10.24
N THR A 156 1.65 -13.64 -9.85
CA THR A 156 1.49 -14.76 -10.81
C THR A 156 0.24 -14.55 -11.68
N TYR A 157 -0.85 -14.09 -11.10
CA TYR A 157 -2.08 -13.79 -11.84
C TYR A 157 -1.83 -12.65 -12.85
N LEU A 158 -1.21 -11.55 -12.41
CA LEU A 158 -0.90 -10.40 -13.26
C LEU A 158 0.04 -10.76 -14.41
N VAL A 159 1.12 -11.53 -14.16
CA VAL A 159 2.05 -11.97 -15.21
C VAL A 159 1.33 -12.71 -16.32
N ARG A 160 0.41 -13.63 -15.96
CA ARG A 160 -0.38 -14.39 -16.96
C ARG A 160 -1.31 -13.47 -17.75
N LEU A 161 -1.94 -12.51 -17.09
CA LEU A 161 -2.88 -11.60 -17.70
C LEU A 161 -2.17 -10.61 -18.64
N LEU A 162 -1.06 -10.04 -18.20
CA LEU A 162 -0.29 -9.02 -18.93
C LEU A 162 0.53 -9.61 -20.09
N GLY A 163 0.88 -10.88 -20.04
CA GLY A 163 1.66 -11.55 -21.06
C GLY A 163 1.06 -11.50 -22.46
N SER A 164 -0.26 -11.27 -22.58
CA SER A 164 -0.95 -11.15 -23.88
C SER A 164 -0.93 -9.71 -24.46
N LEU A 165 -0.49 -8.71 -23.70
CA LEU A 165 -0.56 -7.29 -24.11
C LEU A 165 0.72 -6.80 -24.80
N GLY A 166 1.79 -7.61 -24.84
CA GLY A 166 3.05 -7.22 -25.48
C GLY A 166 3.88 -6.21 -24.66
N VAL A 167 3.49 -5.94 -23.40
CA VAL A 167 4.27 -5.11 -22.47
C VAL A 167 5.36 -5.97 -21.79
N THR A 168 6.51 -5.38 -21.54
CA THR A 168 7.54 -6.02 -20.71
C THR A 168 7.07 -6.06 -19.25
N VAL A 169 7.03 -7.26 -18.66
CA VAL A 169 6.67 -7.41 -17.25
C VAL A 169 7.93 -7.71 -16.46
N THR A 170 8.25 -6.84 -15.51
CA THR A 170 9.39 -6.98 -14.62
C THR A 170 8.93 -7.11 -13.17
N ARG A 171 9.85 -7.45 -12.27
CA ARG A 171 9.59 -7.58 -10.85
C ARG A 171 10.74 -7.02 -10.04
N LEU A 172 10.46 -6.52 -8.83
CA LEU A 172 11.51 -6.12 -7.92
C LEU A 172 12.45 -7.29 -7.62
N ALA A 173 13.76 -7.02 -7.64
CA ALA A 173 14.75 -8.01 -7.29
C ALA A 173 14.59 -8.46 -5.83
N SER A 174 14.64 -9.77 -5.61
CA SER A 174 14.68 -10.35 -4.27
C SER A 174 16.13 -10.65 -3.89
N GLY A 175 16.53 -10.36 -2.66
CA GLY A 175 17.89 -10.59 -2.21
C GLY A 175 18.12 -10.30 -0.74
N LEU A 176 19.39 -10.38 -0.34
CA LEU A 176 19.81 -10.12 1.03
C LEU A 176 19.68 -8.64 1.37
N PRO A 177 19.19 -8.30 2.57
CA PRO A 177 19.13 -6.92 3.02
C PRO A 177 20.57 -6.37 3.24
N VAL A 178 20.76 -5.10 2.88
CA VAL A 178 22.04 -4.42 3.11
C VAL A 178 22.28 -4.26 4.62
N GLY A 179 23.49 -4.63 5.06
CA GLY A 179 23.91 -4.54 6.48
C GLY A 179 23.51 -5.73 7.35
N GLY A 180 22.94 -6.78 6.75
CA GLY A 180 22.69 -8.05 7.45
C GLY A 180 23.84 -9.04 7.27
N ASP A 181 24.09 -9.88 8.28
CA ASP A 181 25.04 -10.98 8.18
C ASP A 181 24.40 -12.17 7.45
N LEU A 182 25.21 -12.83 6.62
CA LEU A 182 24.74 -13.95 5.78
C LEU A 182 24.17 -15.12 6.61
N GLU A 183 24.73 -15.37 7.78
CA GLU A 183 24.32 -16.47 8.67
C GLU A 183 22.91 -16.32 9.25
N TYR A 184 22.35 -15.09 9.28
CA TYR A 184 20.98 -14.83 9.76
C TYR A 184 19.93 -14.80 8.65
N ALA A 185 20.36 -14.95 7.38
CA ALA A 185 19.41 -15.03 6.28
C ALA A 185 18.70 -16.39 6.27
N ASP A 186 17.38 -16.37 6.14
CA ASP A 186 16.62 -17.59 5.95
C ASP A 186 16.95 -18.28 4.61
N GLU A 187 16.70 -19.59 4.53
CA GLU A 187 17.05 -20.42 3.38
C GLU A 187 16.36 -19.96 2.08
N VAL A 188 15.13 -19.44 2.18
CA VAL A 188 14.35 -18.99 1.00
C VAL A 188 14.96 -17.69 0.45
N THR A 189 15.23 -16.73 1.32
CA THR A 189 15.87 -15.45 0.97
C THR A 189 17.26 -15.70 0.35
N LEU A 190 18.06 -16.57 0.96
CA LEU A 190 19.38 -16.91 0.45
C LEU A 190 19.31 -17.62 -0.91
N GLY A 191 18.36 -18.56 -1.06
CA GLY A 191 18.12 -19.25 -2.34
C GLY A 191 17.71 -18.30 -3.45
N ARG A 192 16.82 -17.33 -3.17
CA ARG A 192 16.42 -16.27 -4.12
C ARG A 192 17.59 -15.36 -4.48
N ALA A 193 18.45 -15.01 -3.52
CA ALA A 193 19.66 -14.22 -3.78
C ALA A 193 20.63 -14.94 -4.70
N PHE A 194 20.85 -16.25 -4.51
CA PHE A 194 21.66 -17.07 -5.42
C PHE A 194 21.08 -17.16 -6.84
N SER A 195 19.77 -17.34 -6.95
CA SER A 195 19.08 -17.41 -8.24
C SER A 195 19.14 -16.08 -9.00
N GLY A 196 19.03 -14.97 -8.26
CA GLY A 196 19.06 -13.61 -8.80
C GLY A 196 20.45 -12.99 -8.87
N ARG A 197 21.55 -13.76 -8.65
CA ARG A 197 22.90 -13.23 -8.66
C ARG A 197 23.26 -12.58 -9.99
N ARG A 198 23.99 -11.48 -9.92
CA ARG A 198 24.43 -10.71 -11.09
C ARG A 198 25.94 -10.84 -11.26
N GLU A 199 26.38 -10.69 -12.50
CA GLU A 199 27.79 -10.53 -12.82
C GLU A 199 28.29 -9.20 -12.26
N ILE A 200 29.52 -9.19 -11.75
CA ILE A 200 30.17 -7.98 -11.21
C ILE A 200 31.23 -7.59 -12.26
N ASP A 201 31.11 -6.36 -12.77
CA ASP A 201 32.08 -5.75 -13.67
C ASP A 201 33.30 -5.20 -12.92
#